data_a38707d97b0c5cba72f73d78e987025a
#
_entry.id   a38707d97b0c5cba72f73d78e987025a
#
_cell.length_a   1.000
_cell.length_b   1.000
_cell.length_c   1.000
_cell.angle_alpha   90.00
_cell.angle_beta   90.00
_cell.angle_gamma   90.00
#
_symmetry.space_group_name_H-M   'P 1'
#
loop_
_entity.id
_entity.type
_entity.pdbx_description
1 polymer ?
#
loop_
_entity_poly.entity_id
_entity_poly.type
_entity_poly.pdbx_seq_one_letter_code
_entity_poly.pdbx_strand_id
1 'polypeptide(L)'
;MFHYQIGIYNGEGVNQKDMDNRKDIIGGVWVMPIKGLRIGAFGWTGSRGGMLDPETGKTRSIEKNRYAISAEYDKDEYTFRAEYIHSQGWGAKSPGNNVREICYENGDKADGWYVFGIVPLIKGKLHAKARYQTYRNQKNWSTSVNQVECGLNYFFTKNLELHAEYSHVNDRNLAKHNYNLIDLELDFRF
;
A
#
# COMPACT_ATOMS: atom_id res chain seq x y z
N MET A 1 -6.95 23.43 -6.41
CA MET A 1 -5.69 23.23 -7.15
C MET A 1 -5.72 21.84 -7.76
N PHE A 2 -5.22 21.67 -8.99
CA PHE A 2 -5.23 20.41 -9.74
C PHE A 2 -3.78 20.06 -10.11
N HIS A 3 -3.40 18.79 -9.93
CA HIS A 3 -2.10 18.27 -10.31
C HIS A 3 -2.25 16.98 -11.09
N TYR A 4 -1.32 16.73 -11.99
CA TYR A 4 -1.21 15.48 -12.71
C TYR A 4 0.24 15.15 -12.99
N GLN A 5 0.51 13.89 -13.19
CA GLN A 5 1.78 13.37 -13.69
C GLN A 5 1.52 12.17 -14.60
N ILE A 6 2.36 12.00 -15.61
CA ILE A 6 2.36 10.83 -16.48
C ILE A 6 3.79 10.54 -16.90
N GLY A 7 4.15 9.28 -16.98
CA GLY A 7 5.45 8.83 -17.42
C GLY A 7 5.35 7.50 -18.18
N ILE A 8 6.34 7.27 -19.05
CA ILE A 8 6.51 6.04 -19.81
C ILE A 8 7.84 5.44 -19.40
N TYR A 9 7.84 4.15 -19.06
CA TYR A 9 8.98 3.45 -18.48
C TYR A 9 9.19 2.09 -19.14
N ASN A 10 10.40 1.54 -19.02
CA ASN A 10 10.61 0.12 -19.24
C ASN A 10 10.00 -0.65 -18.06
N GLY A 11 9.20 -1.65 -18.35
CA GLY A 11 8.44 -2.41 -17.35
C GLY A 11 9.30 -3.27 -16.41
N GLU A 12 10.57 -3.47 -16.71
CA GLU A 12 11.43 -4.46 -16.07
C GLU A 12 12.04 -4.01 -14.73
N GLY A 13 11.99 -2.72 -14.42
CA GLY A 13 12.55 -2.14 -13.20
C GLY A 13 13.94 -1.55 -13.40
N VAL A 14 14.55 -1.09 -12.29
CA VAL A 14 15.84 -0.39 -12.30
C VAL A 14 16.96 -1.33 -12.74
N ASN A 15 17.79 -0.87 -13.67
CA ASN A 15 18.97 -1.59 -14.21
C ASN A 15 18.63 -2.96 -14.85
N GLN A 16 17.40 -3.16 -15.29
CA GLN A 16 17.01 -4.35 -16.04
C GLN A 16 16.82 -4.02 -17.53
N LYS A 17 17.26 -4.96 -18.37
CA LYS A 17 17.03 -4.86 -19.81
C LYS A 17 15.54 -5.10 -20.09
N ASP A 18 15.00 -4.33 -21.03
CA ASP A 18 13.66 -4.59 -21.56
C ASP A 18 13.59 -5.96 -22.24
N MET A 19 12.72 -6.82 -21.75
CA MET A 19 12.62 -8.22 -22.16
C MET A 19 11.44 -8.49 -23.08
N ASP A 20 10.51 -7.55 -23.24
CA ASP A 20 9.31 -7.72 -24.06
C ASP A 20 9.00 -6.57 -25.01
N ASN A 21 9.86 -5.55 -25.05
CA ASN A 21 9.68 -4.32 -25.83
C ASN A 21 8.38 -3.54 -25.54
N ARG A 22 7.69 -3.87 -24.45
CA ARG A 22 6.52 -3.13 -24.00
C ARG A 22 6.93 -2.01 -23.05
N LYS A 23 6.09 -0.99 -22.98
CA LYS A 23 6.32 0.14 -22.07
C LYS A 23 5.22 0.21 -21.04
N ASP A 24 5.61 0.49 -19.83
CA ASP A 24 4.69 0.80 -18.76
C ASP A 24 4.29 2.26 -18.83
N ILE A 25 3.01 2.53 -18.70
CA ILE A 25 2.46 3.87 -18.54
C ILE A 25 2.03 4.01 -17.10
N ILE A 26 2.55 5.03 -16.43
CA ILE A 26 2.28 5.30 -15.03
C ILE A 26 1.81 6.75 -14.93
N GLY A 27 0.71 6.98 -14.23
CA GLY A 27 0.22 8.34 -14.07
C GLY A 27 -0.71 8.50 -12.87
N GLY A 28 -0.95 9.74 -12.52
CA GLY A 28 -1.87 10.08 -11.46
C GLY A 28 -2.37 11.50 -11.59
N VAL A 29 -3.52 11.71 -11.00
CA VAL A 29 -4.18 13.02 -10.88
C VAL A 29 -4.62 13.23 -9.46
N TRP A 30 -4.55 14.47 -8.97
CA TRP A 30 -5.10 14.81 -7.68
C TRP A 30 -5.58 16.26 -7.61
N VAL A 31 -6.57 16.46 -6.79
CA VAL A 31 -7.18 17.75 -6.55
C VAL A 31 -7.15 18.11 -5.07
N MET A 32 -7.00 19.40 -4.80
CA MET A 32 -7.11 19.97 -3.47
C MET A 32 -8.31 20.94 -3.45
N PRO A 33 -9.53 20.43 -3.18
CA PRO A 33 -10.76 21.23 -3.28
C PRO A 33 -10.85 22.26 -2.15
N ILE A 34 -10.36 21.91 -0.96
CA ILE A 34 -10.29 22.79 0.20
C ILE A 34 -8.95 22.64 0.89
N LYS A 35 -8.58 23.59 1.75
CA LYS A 35 -7.33 23.54 2.52
C LYS A 35 -7.29 22.30 3.41
N GLY A 36 -6.22 21.53 3.28
CA GLY A 36 -6.01 20.29 4.02
C GLY A 36 -6.56 19.03 3.34
N LEU A 37 -7.48 19.12 2.39
CA LEU A 37 -8.04 17.96 1.70
C LEU A 37 -7.37 17.74 0.33
N ARG A 38 -6.82 16.53 0.13
CA ARG A 38 -6.31 16.04 -1.15
C ARG A 38 -7.03 14.74 -1.54
N ILE A 39 -7.53 14.69 -2.76
CA ILE A 39 -8.15 13.49 -3.33
C ILE A 39 -7.41 13.17 -4.62
N GLY A 40 -7.04 11.91 -4.81
CA GLY A 40 -6.25 11.49 -5.96
C GLY A 40 -6.64 10.12 -6.51
N ALA A 41 -6.25 9.92 -7.76
CA ALA A 41 -6.27 8.63 -8.42
C ALA A 41 -4.95 8.40 -9.14
N PHE A 42 -4.50 7.15 -9.12
CA PHE A 42 -3.26 6.71 -9.72
C PHE A 42 -3.53 5.48 -10.59
N GLY A 43 -2.85 5.38 -11.72
CA GLY A 43 -2.93 4.24 -12.62
C GLY A 43 -1.57 3.80 -13.11
N TRP A 44 -1.41 2.52 -13.29
CA TRP A 44 -0.25 1.88 -13.90
C TRP A 44 -0.74 0.75 -14.81
N THR A 45 -0.37 0.79 -16.07
CA THR A 45 -0.58 -0.30 -17.03
C THR A 45 0.72 -0.65 -17.72
N GLY A 46 0.98 -1.94 -17.88
CA GLY A 46 2.20 -2.43 -18.48
C GLY A 46 2.35 -3.94 -18.38
N SER A 47 3.59 -4.41 -18.44
CA SER A 47 3.92 -5.83 -18.36
C SER A 47 5.29 -6.08 -17.73
N ARG A 48 5.49 -7.32 -17.32
CA ARG A 48 6.79 -7.87 -16.93
C ARG A 48 7.15 -8.96 -17.92
N GLY A 49 8.22 -8.75 -18.69
CA GLY A 49 8.74 -9.71 -19.65
C GLY A 49 9.72 -10.71 -19.04
N GLY A 50 10.12 -11.70 -19.84
CA GLY A 50 11.13 -12.68 -19.44
C GLY A 50 10.74 -13.60 -18.29
N MET A 51 9.45 -13.72 -17.98
CA MET A 51 8.97 -14.58 -16.91
C MET A 51 8.96 -16.04 -17.36
N LEU A 52 9.66 -16.90 -16.62
CA LEU A 52 9.75 -18.32 -16.92
C LEU A 52 8.45 -19.02 -16.48
N ASP A 53 7.82 -19.68 -17.42
CA ASP A 53 6.70 -20.58 -17.16
C ASP A 53 7.27 -21.96 -16.77
N PRO A 54 7.08 -22.42 -15.53
CA PRO A 54 7.66 -23.67 -15.04
C PRO A 54 7.09 -24.93 -15.73
N GLU A 55 5.88 -24.83 -16.26
CA GLU A 55 5.23 -25.97 -16.95
C GLU A 55 5.74 -26.16 -18.38
N THR A 56 5.96 -25.05 -19.08
CA THR A 56 6.33 -25.09 -20.50
C THR A 56 7.83 -24.86 -20.75
N GLY A 57 8.57 -24.35 -19.75
CA GLY A 57 9.96 -23.94 -19.88
C GLY A 57 10.18 -22.73 -20.80
N LYS A 58 9.12 -22.06 -21.23
CA LYS A 58 9.17 -20.88 -22.11
C LYS A 58 9.02 -19.60 -21.30
N THR A 59 9.61 -18.51 -21.80
CA THR A 59 9.41 -17.19 -21.22
C THR A 59 8.23 -16.50 -21.88
N ARG A 60 7.47 -15.76 -21.08
CA ARG A 60 6.36 -14.92 -21.53
C ARG A 60 6.27 -13.61 -20.72
N SER A 61 5.45 -12.69 -21.18
CA SER A 61 5.13 -11.46 -20.44
C SER A 61 3.85 -11.64 -19.65
N ILE A 62 3.85 -11.15 -18.40
CA ILE A 62 2.68 -11.09 -17.53
C ILE A 62 2.26 -9.63 -17.40
N GLU A 63 0.97 -9.36 -17.54
CA GLU A 63 0.41 -8.01 -17.37
C GLU A 63 0.67 -7.45 -15.96
N LYS A 64 0.77 -6.14 -15.88
CA LYS A 64 0.93 -5.37 -14.66
C LYS A 64 -0.04 -4.19 -14.69
N ASN A 65 -1.25 -4.39 -14.20
CA ASN A 65 -2.24 -3.33 -14.15
C ASN A 65 -2.57 -3.00 -12.69
N ARG A 66 -2.47 -1.74 -12.33
CA ARG A 66 -2.75 -1.26 -10.98
C ARG A 66 -3.49 0.07 -11.03
N TYR A 67 -4.36 0.26 -10.07
CA TYR A 67 -4.90 1.58 -9.80
C TYR A 67 -5.10 1.78 -8.30
N ALA A 68 -5.04 3.02 -7.88
CA ALA A 68 -5.33 3.43 -6.52
C ALA A 68 -6.22 4.67 -6.53
N ILE A 69 -7.06 4.78 -5.52
CA ILE A 69 -7.83 5.99 -5.22
C ILE A 69 -7.54 6.32 -3.76
N SER A 70 -7.17 7.57 -3.49
CA SER A 70 -6.81 8.01 -2.15
C SER A 70 -7.48 9.33 -1.79
N ALA A 71 -7.73 9.50 -0.51
CA ALA A 71 -8.14 10.76 0.09
C ALA A 71 -7.33 11.00 1.35
N GLU A 72 -6.85 12.22 1.52
CA GLU A 72 -6.09 12.68 2.69
C GLU A 72 -6.63 14.03 3.14
N TYR A 73 -6.90 14.14 4.43
CA TYR A 73 -7.21 15.41 5.09
C TYR A 73 -6.22 15.62 6.23
N ASP A 74 -5.50 16.73 6.18
CA ASP A 74 -4.50 17.10 7.18
C ASP A 74 -4.64 18.60 7.51
N LYS A 75 -5.16 18.88 8.67
CA LYS A 75 -5.37 20.24 9.14
C LYS A 75 -5.60 20.28 10.66
N ASP A 76 -5.00 21.26 11.33
CA ASP A 76 -5.26 21.59 12.75
C ASP A 76 -5.10 20.38 13.70
N GLU A 77 -4.03 19.58 13.51
CA GLU A 77 -3.73 18.34 14.25
C GLU A 77 -4.68 17.16 13.95
N TYR A 78 -5.64 17.33 13.05
CA TYR A 78 -6.47 16.23 12.52
C TYR A 78 -5.83 15.67 11.27
N THR A 79 -5.66 14.35 11.23
CA THR A 79 -5.24 13.62 10.04
C THR A 79 -6.25 12.52 9.76
N PHE A 80 -6.78 12.48 8.54
CA PHE A 80 -7.59 11.36 8.05
C PHE A 80 -7.06 10.91 6.70
N ARG A 81 -6.87 9.61 6.53
CA ARG A 81 -6.40 9.02 5.28
C ARG A 81 -7.22 7.80 4.93
N ALA A 82 -7.52 7.64 3.66
CA ALA A 82 -8.14 6.44 3.12
C ALA A 82 -7.54 6.17 1.75
N GLU A 83 -7.27 4.90 1.47
CA GLU A 83 -6.79 4.46 0.17
C GLU A 83 -7.36 3.09 -0.18
N TYR A 84 -7.71 2.92 -1.43
CA TYR A 84 -8.01 1.64 -2.06
C TYR A 84 -7.02 1.40 -3.18
N ILE A 85 -6.41 0.22 -3.20
CA ILE A 85 -5.48 -0.23 -4.23
C ILE A 85 -6.01 -1.51 -4.85
N HIS A 86 -5.97 -1.57 -6.17
CA HIS A 86 -6.23 -2.78 -6.96
C HIS A 86 -5.01 -3.12 -7.79
N SER A 87 -4.67 -4.40 -7.88
CA SER A 87 -3.65 -4.92 -8.78
C SER A 87 -4.18 -6.09 -9.59
N GLN A 88 -3.68 -6.23 -10.81
CA GLN A 88 -3.97 -7.35 -11.71
C GLN A 88 -2.69 -7.78 -12.43
N GLY A 89 -2.49 -9.09 -12.52
CA GLY A 89 -1.34 -9.70 -13.15
C GLY A 89 -0.13 -9.84 -12.24
N TRP A 90 1.05 -9.53 -12.75
CA TRP A 90 2.31 -9.82 -12.07
C TRP A 90 2.41 -9.20 -10.67
N GLY A 91 2.86 -10.01 -9.73
CA GLY A 91 3.20 -9.63 -8.37
C GLY A 91 4.32 -10.52 -7.80
N ALA A 92 5.02 -10.05 -6.77
CA ALA A 92 6.03 -10.86 -6.09
C ALA A 92 5.37 -11.80 -5.07
N LYS A 93 5.61 -13.10 -5.17
CA LYS A 93 5.09 -14.10 -4.23
C LYS A 93 5.85 -14.11 -2.91
N SER A 94 7.14 -13.79 -2.94
CA SER A 94 7.99 -13.68 -1.74
C SER A 94 9.02 -12.58 -1.92
N PRO A 95 9.21 -11.71 -0.93
CA PRO A 95 10.31 -10.76 -0.92
C PRO A 95 11.66 -11.53 -0.87
N GLY A 96 12.59 -11.18 -1.74
CA GLY A 96 13.97 -11.63 -1.65
C GLY A 96 14.40 -12.82 -2.51
N ASN A 97 13.48 -13.46 -3.24
CA ASN A 97 13.87 -14.50 -4.20
C ASN A 97 14.05 -13.92 -5.60
N ASN A 98 14.99 -14.47 -6.36
CA ASN A 98 15.15 -14.22 -7.80
C ASN A 98 13.95 -14.78 -8.55
N VAL A 99 12.82 -14.10 -8.46
CA VAL A 99 11.55 -14.58 -8.98
C VAL A 99 11.48 -14.27 -10.47
N ARG A 100 12.07 -15.12 -11.27
CA ARG A 100 11.78 -15.22 -12.71
C ARG A 100 10.66 -16.20 -13.01
N GLU A 101 10.20 -16.95 -12.02
CA GLU A 101 9.10 -17.89 -12.15
C GLU A 101 7.77 -17.17 -12.11
N ILE A 102 6.83 -17.64 -12.88
CA ILE A 102 5.47 -17.11 -12.90
C ILE A 102 4.77 -17.50 -11.61
N CYS A 103 4.48 -16.51 -10.80
CA CYS A 103 3.74 -16.67 -9.55
C CYS A 103 2.28 -16.25 -9.68
N TYR A 104 1.99 -15.46 -10.71
CA TYR A 104 0.67 -14.91 -11.01
C TYR A 104 0.42 -15.01 -12.51
N GLU A 105 -0.83 -15.28 -12.85
CA GLU A 105 -1.30 -15.35 -14.22
C GLU A 105 -1.90 -14.00 -14.66
N ASN A 106 -2.04 -13.84 -15.98
CA ASN A 106 -2.85 -12.76 -16.52
C ASN A 106 -4.29 -12.90 -15.99
N GLY A 107 -4.83 -11.79 -15.45
CA GLY A 107 -6.14 -11.78 -14.82
C GLY A 107 -6.17 -12.05 -13.32
N ASP A 108 -5.10 -12.54 -12.71
CA ASP A 108 -4.99 -12.66 -11.26
C ASP A 108 -5.12 -11.29 -10.61
N LYS A 109 -5.90 -11.21 -9.55
CA LYS A 109 -6.28 -9.94 -8.92
C LYS A 109 -5.99 -9.96 -7.43
N ALA A 110 -5.58 -8.82 -6.92
CA ALA A 110 -5.52 -8.57 -5.49
C ALA A 110 -6.02 -7.15 -5.21
N ASP A 111 -6.54 -6.93 -4.04
CA ASP A 111 -6.85 -5.59 -3.59
C ASP A 111 -6.59 -5.41 -2.10
N GLY A 112 -6.51 -4.15 -1.71
CA GLY A 112 -6.39 -3.76 -0.33
C GLY A 112 -6.89 -2.34 -0.14
N TRP A 113 -7.30 -2.03 1.07
CA TRP A 113 -7.68 -0.69 1.44
C TRP A 113 -7.44 -0.44 2.91
N TYR A 114 -7.31 0.80 3.27
CA TYR A 114 -7.26 1.22 4.65
C TYR A 114 -8.01 2.53 4.87
N VAL A 115 -8.39 2.73 6.11
CA VAL A 115 -8.80 4.01 6.67
C VAL A 115 -7.98 4.26 7.92
N PHE A 116 -7.54 5.49 8.11
CA PHE A 116 -6.68 5.91 9.20
C PHE A 116 -7.10 7.29 9.70
N GLY A 117 -7.09 7.48 11.01
CA GLY A 117 -7.36 8.77 11.60
C GLY A 117 -6.50 9.06 12.82
N ILE A 118 -6.12 10.33 12.96
CA ILE A 118 -5.51 10.91 14.16
C ILE A 118 -6.38 12.07 14.59
N VAL A 119 -6.70 12.13 15.88
CA VAL A 119 -7.45 13.23 16.49
C VAL A 119 -6.75 13.71 17.76
N PRO A 120 -6.66 15.04 18.01
CA PRO A 120 -6.12 15.56 19.23
C PRO A 120 -7.13 15.34 20.37
N LEU A 121 -6.72 14.61 21.41
CA LEU A 121 -7.43 14.55 22.69
C LEU A 121 -7.08 15.77 23.56
N ILE A 122 -5.80 16.13 23.54
CA ILE A 122 -5.27 17.35 24.15
C ILE A 122 -4.38 18.00 23.09
N LYS A 123 -4.76 19.17 22.61
CA LYS A 123 -4.03 19.89 21.56
C LYS A 123 -2.55 20.05 21.90
N GLY A 124 -1.69 19.72 20.96
CA GLY A 124 -0.24 19.78 21.07
C GLY A 124 0.38 18.84 22.10
N LYS A 125 -0.40 17.92 22.71
CA LYS A 125 0.10 17.07 23.79
C LYS A 125 -0.27 15.61 23.69
N LEU A 126 -1.51 15.28 23.34
CA LEU A 126 -1.99 13.91 23.31
C LEU A 126 -2.93 13.70 22.12
N HIS A 127 -2.56 12.79 21.23
CA HIS A 127 -3.39 12.40 20.11
C HIS A 127 -3.80 10.93 20.21
N ALA A 128 -5.03 10.63 19.83
CA ALA A 128 -5.47 9.27 19.58
C ALA A 128 -5.36 8.96 18.12
N LYS A 129 -4.96 7.73 17.79
CA LYS A 129 -4.91 7.22 16.42
C LYS A 129 -5.67 5.91 16.31
N ALA A 130 -6.29 5.68 15.15
CA ALA A 130 -6.91 4.42 14.81
C ALA A 130 -6.74 4.12 13.33
N ARG A 131 -6.60 2.84 12.97
CA ARG A 131 -6.50 2.36 11.61
C ARG A 131 -7.26 1.06 11.45
N TYR A 132 -7.91 0.90 10.34
CA TYR A 132 -8.36 -0.38 9.84
C TYR A 132 -7.79 -0.60 8.45
N GLN A 133 -7.26 -1.80 8.20
CA GLN A 133 -6.76 -2.18 6.89
C GLN A 133 -7.13 -3.62 6.55
N THR A 134 -7.24 -3.87 5.25
CA THR A 134 -7.45 -5.21 4.73
C THR A 134 -6.66 -5.40 3.44
N TYR A 135 -6.22 -6.65 3.22
CA TYR A 135 -5.65 -7.12 1.98
C TYR A 135 -6.33 -8.42 1.57
N ARG A 136 -6.65 -8.57 0.28
CA ARG A 136 -7.27 -9.77 -0.27
C ARG A 136 -6.50 -10.24 -1.48
N ASN A 137 -5.86 -11.40 -1.35
CA ASN A 137 -5.33 -12.12 -2.48
C ASN A 137 -6.49 -12.73 -3.29
N GLN A 138 -6.43 -12.67 -4.62
CA GLN A 138 -7.49 -13.08 -5.55
C GLN A 138 -8.87 -12.46 -5.23
N LYS A 139 -8.88 -11.33 -4.53
CA LYS A 139 -10.09 -10.68 -3.99
C LYS A 139 -10.93 -11.61 -3.11
N ASN A 140 -10.31 -12.59 -2.49
CA ASN A 140 -10.98 -13.61 -1.71
C ASN A 140 -10.91 -13.31 -0.22
N TRP A 141 -12.06 -13.30 0.45
CA TRP A 141 -12.14 -13.10 1.89
C TRP A 141 -11.61 -14.29 2.70
N SER A 142 -11.60 -15.51 2.16
CA SER A 142 -11.07 -16.69 2.84
C SER A 142 -9.55 -16.64 3.05
N THR A 143 -8.85 -15.82 2.28
CA THR A 143 -7.39 -15.59 2.37
C THR A 143 -7.05 -14.14 2.74
N SER A 144 -8.01 -13.40 3.27
CA SER A 144 -7.80 -12.01 3.63
C SER A 144 -6.95 -11.86 4.88
N VAL A 145 -6.20 -10.76 4.92
CA VAL A 145 -5.52 -10.25 6.10
C VAL A 145 -6.23 -8.97 6.52
N ASN A 146 -6.72 -8.93 7.74
CA ASN A 146 -7.41 -7.76 8.31
C ASN A 146 -6.69 -7.33 9.58
N GLN A 147 -6.53 -6.02 9.76
CA GLN A 147 -5.87 -5.47 10.94
C GLN A 147 -6.65 -4.25 11.45
N VAL A 148 -6.84 -4.22 12.75
CA VAL A 148 -7.33 -3.07 13.50
C VAL A 148 -6.20 -2.58 14.38
N GLU A 149 -5.89 -1.31 14.31
CA GLU A 149 -4.89 -0.64 15.14
C GLU A 149 -5.56 0.46 15.94
N CYS A 150 -5.13 0.65 17.18
CA CYS A 150 -5.44 1.82 17.97
C CYS A 150 -4.23 2.22 18.82
N GLY A 151 -4.05 3.50 19.04
CA GLY A 151 -2.87 3.98 19.76
C GLY A 151 -3.00 5.42 20.25
N LEU A 152 -1.97 5.81 20.97
CA LEU A 152 -1.80 7.16 21.52
C LEU A 152 -0.42 7.68 21.16
N ASN A 153 -0.35 8.95 20.80
CA ASN A 153 0.88 9.69 20.63
C ASN A 153 0.94 10.77 21.71
N TYR A 154 1.98 10.75 22.55
CA TYR A 154 2.19 11.71 23.61
C TYR A 154 3.44 12.56 23.35
N PHE A 155 3.26 13.86 23.24
CA PHE A 155 4.31 14.83 23.02
C PHE A 155 4.82 15.35 24.36
N PHE A 156 5.99 14.93 24.81
CA PHE A 156 6.66 15.48 25.99
C PHE A 156 7.16 16.89 25.71
N THR A 157 7.77 17.05 24.54
CA THR A 157 8.28 18.33 24.01
C THR A 157 8.06 18.35 22.50
N LYS A 158 8.46 19.43 21.82
CA LYS A 158 8.45 19.50 20.35
C LYS A 158 9.37 18.46 19.69
N ASN A 159 10.34 17.94 20.43
CA ASN A 159 11.40 17.09 19.95
C ASN A 159 11.35 15.67 20.54
N LEU A 160 10.45 15.41 21.47
CA LEU A 160 10.34 14.10 22.13
C LEU A 160 8.87 13.65 22.15
N GLU A 161 8.61 12.53 21.53
CA GLU A 161 7.29 11.94 21.36
C GLU A 161 7.32 10.45 21.72
N LEU A 162 6.30 9.98 22.40
CA LEU A 162 6.06 8.55 22.67
C LEU A 162 4.85 8.09 21.88
N HIS A 163 5.01 7.01 21.13
CA HIS A 163 3.95 6.29 20.46
C HIS A 163 3.68 4.98 21.21
N ALA A 164 2.44 4.73 21.54
CA ALA A 164 1.99 3.44 22.07
C ALA A 164 0.86 2.94 21.20
N GLU A 165 1.00 1.72 20.67
CA GLU A 165 0.06 1.16 19.70
C GLU A 165 -0.26 -0.30 20.01
N TYR A 166 -1.50 -0.65 19.84
CA TYR A 166 -2.00 -2.01 19.87
C TYR A 166 -2.63 -2.36 18.53
N SER A 167 -2.26 -3.51 18.00
CA SER A 167 -2.82 -4.06 16.77
C SER A 167 -3.40 -5.43 16.99
N HIS A 168 -4.59 -5.67 16.46
CA HIS A 168 -5.19 -7.00 16.32
C HIS A 168 -5.20 -7.39 14.85
N VAL A 169 -4.53 -8.49 14.52
CA VAL A 169 -4.43 -9.01 13.15
C VAL A 169 -5.22 -10.32 13.05
N ASN A 170 -6.06 -10.40 12.01
CA ASN A 170 -6.68 -11.63 11.55
C ASN A 170 -6.11 -11.97 10.16
N ASP A 171 -5.14 -12.88 10.13
CA ASP A 171 -4.52 -13.40 8.89
C ASP A 171 -5.04 -14.81 8.61
N ARG A 172 -5.93 -14.91 7.66
CA ARG A 172 -6.58 -16.19 7.29
C ARG A 172 -5.67 -17.14 6.51
N ASN A 173 -4.46 -16.72 6.18
CA ASN A 173 -3.45 -17.59 5.56
C ASN A 173 -2.65 -18.40 6.60
N LEU A 174 -2.75 -18.07 7.87
CA LEU A 174 -2.05 -18.73 8.96
C LEU A 174 -2.92 -19.78 9.65
N ALA A 175 -2.30 -20.81 10.20
CA ALA A 175 -3.00 -21.83 11.01
C ALA A 175 -3.64 -21.22 12.29
N LYS A 176 -2.92 -20.26 12.92
CA LYS A 176 -3.48 -19.40 13.96
C LYS A 176 -3.78 -18.04 13.35
N HIS A 177 -5.02 -17.83 12.97
CA HIS A 177 -5.44 -16.63 12.24
C HIS A 177 -5.28 -15.33 13.03
N ASN A 178 -5.45 -15.37 14.35
CA ASN A 178 -5.48 -14.17 15.17
C ASN A 178 -4.22 -14.05 16.01
N TYR A 179 -3.62 -12.86 15.99
CA TYR A 179 -2.54 -12.48 16.89
C TYR A 179 -2.61 -10.98 17.20
N ASN A 180 -1.90 -10.60 18.25
CA ASN A 180 -1.84 -9.22 18.71
C ASN A 180 -0.40 -8.73 18.69
N LEU A 181 -0.23 -7.45 18.44
CA LEU A 181 1.04 -6.73 18.49
C LEU A 181 0.88 -5.55 19.44
N ILE A 182 1.93 -5.25 20.16
CA ILE A 182 2.07 -4.03 20.96
C ILE A 182 3.39 -3.39 20.54
N ASP A 183 3.30 -2.14 20.12
CA ASP A 183 4.46 -1.35 19.72
C ASP A 183 4.59 -0.15 20.63
N LEU A 184 5.82 0.09 21.10
CA LEU A 184 6.21 1.28 21.86
C LEU A 184 7.42 1.89 21.17
N GLU A 185 7.29 3.12 20.74
CA GLU A 185 8.33 3.87 20.06
C GLU A 185 8.56 5.20 20.75
N LEU A 186 9.82 5.55 20.98
CA LEU A 186 10.23 6.85 21.46
C LEU A 186 10.98 7.56 20.32
N ASP A 187 10.35 8.59 19.77
CA ASP A 187 10.94 9.41 18.71
C ASP A 187 11.59 10.65 19.31
N PHE A 188 12.85 10.85 18.99
CA PHE A 188 13.62 12.02 19.39
C PHE A 188 14.21 12.72 18.17
N ARG A 189 13.91 14.03 18.03
CA ARG A 189 14.40 14.89 16.93
C ARG A 189 15.37 15.92 17.47
N PHE A 190 16.53 16.02 16.90
CA PHE A 190 17.60 16.96 17.25
C PHE A 190 18.01 17.85 16.06
#